data_c9bdbe5c502061e03a81bf3b39eb52ad
#
_entry.id   c9bdbe5c502061e03a81bf3b39eb52ad
#
_cell.length_a   1.000
_cell.length_b   1.000
_cell.length_c   1.000
_cell.angle_alpha   90.00
_cell.angle_beta   90.00
_cell.angle_gamma   90.00
#
_symmetry.space_group_name_H-M   'P 1'
#
loop_
_entity.id
_entity.type
_entity.pdbx_description
1 polymer ?
#
loop_
_entity_poly.entity_id
_entity_poly.type
_entity_poly.pdbx_seq_one_letter_code
_entity_poly.pdbx_strand_id
1 'polypeptide(L)'
;MHLDGHINFTLGQATYAGVKPDNEDSIGIRIPEGHLLTTKGAVAIIADGVSAAEAGKEASDTCVTSFLADYFSTPESWTVKKSTQQVLNALNRWLYGQGQRFLQAEKGYVCTLSLVIFKSRTAHVFHVGDTRVYRYRRGDLDQLTRDHATLINKDQSYLTRAMGLDVWLDVDYKAVDVEVGDIFLLTSDGVHDFLSRQEIRNRLGNLSDSPEEDCCAMIASALEHQSHDNLSAQIIRIDHLPSEQADDAFIRLTQLPFPPALSEGVLVDGYRIEKELHASSRSQLYLVSDTQNKDQQHYVMKTPSVNFAEDPAYIERFIMESWIGRRIDSPHVVRVLDDDRDKSCLYYIAEFVQGETLGEWMRRHPKPNLHSVIDVVEQIVRGLRALHRRETWHQDVKPANIMIDEDQQVILVDFGSCFVSGIAEINTSIERDVILGTAQYSAPEQILGRPINASADQYSLAIVIFEMLTGKPPFEGGLEQANSIAAYSRLSYVPSYHYNPLVP
;
A
#
# COMPACT_ATOMS: atom_id res chain seq x y z
N MET A 1 34.09 12.70 -7.02
CA MET A 1 33.20 12.89 -5.87
C MET A 1 31.91 12.16 -6.22
N HIS A 2 31.63 11.03 -5.57
CA HIS A 2 30.56 10.11 -6.00
C HIS A 2 29.19 10.77 -5.80
N LEU A 3 28.48 11.04 -6.92
CA LEU A 3 27.10 11.54 -6.96
C LEU A 3 26.05 10.40 -6.84
N ASP A 4 26.51 9.17 -6.59
CA ASP A 4 25.71 7.95 -6.82
C ASP A 4 24.71 7.59 -5.71
N GLY A 5 24.49 8.45 -4.69
CA GLY A 5 23.73 8.07 -3.51
C GLY A 5 22.42 8.83 -3.24
N HIS A 6 22.14 9.94 -3.92
CA HIS A 6 21.01 10.81 -3.56
C HIS A 6 20.23 11.27 -4.79
N ILE A 7 18.94 11.55 -4.57
CA ILE A 7 18.08 12.20 -5.57
C ILE A 7 18.50 13.66 -5.74
N ASN A 8 18.55 14.15 -6.99
CA ASN A 8 18.85 15.54 -7.30
C ASN A 8 17.70 16.19 -8.07
N PHE A 9 17.51 17.49 -7.83
CA PHE A 9 16.42 18.27 -8.36
C PHE A 9 16.89 19.59 -8.97
N THR A 10 16.21 20.05 -10.01
CA THR A 10 16.16 21.45 -10.40
C THR A 10 14.78 22.00 -10.01
N LEU A 11 14.79 23.13 -9.29
CA LEU A 11 13.61 23.67 -8.61
C LEU A 11 13.30 25.08 -9.05
N GLY A 12 12.03 25.43 -9.09
CA GLY A 12 11.53 26.79 -9.19
C GLY A 12 10.24 26.95 -8.38
N GLN A 13 10.05 28.12 -7.82
CA GLN A 13 8.80 28.47 -7.13
C GLN A 13 8.52 29.96 -7.23
N ALA A 14 7.23 30.30 -7.31
CA ALA A 14 6.78 31.68 -7.29
C ALA A 14 5.40 31.74 -6.62
N THR A 15 5.16 32.83 -5.88
CA THR A 15 3.87 33.13 -5.27
C THR A 15 3.60 34.62 -5.38
N TYR A 16 2.36 35.01 -5.67
CA TYR A 16 1.96 36.37 -5.90
C TYR A 16 0.53 36.63 -5.42
N ALA A 17 0.30 37.80 -4.78
CA ALA A 17 -1.02 38.18 -4.27
C ALA A 17 -2.07 38.40 -5.37
N GLY A 18 -1.63 38.58 -6.61
CA GLY A 18 -2.56 38.89 -7.73
C GLY A 18 -3.20 40.23 -7.55
N VAL A 19 -4.52 40.27 -7.68
CA VAL A 19 -5.33 41.47 -7.49
C VAL A 19 -5.85 41.62 -6.06
N LYS A 20 -5.65 40.64 -5.19
CA LYS A 20 -6.02 40.68 -3.77
C LYS A 20 -5.05 41.55 -2.96
N PRO A 21 -5.51 42.17 -1.85
CA PRO A 21 -4.65 43.00 -1.00
C PRO A 21 -3.58 42.19 -0.28
N ASP A 22 -3.89 40.96 0.11
CA ASP A 22 -3.02 40.03 0.83
C ASP A 22 -2.83 38.73 0.04
N ASN A 23 -1.66 38.11 0.23
CA ASN A 23 -1.42 36.78 -0.27
C ASN A 23 -1.69 35.75 0.85
N GLU A 24 -2.75 34.98 0.67
CA GLU A 24 -3.15 33.92 1.61
C GLU A 24 -2.55 32.56 1.23
N ASP A 25 -1.90 32.46 0.04
CA ASP A 25 -1.11 31.30 -0.33
C ASP A 25 0.20 31.25 0.45
N SER A 26 0.62 30.05 0.79
CA SER A 26 1.94 29.77 1.35
C SER A 26 2.59 28.58 0.64
N ILE A 27 3.87 28.70 0.30
CA ILE A 27 4.64 27.66 -0.38
C ILE A 27 5.97 27.42 0.31
N GLY A 28 6.49 26.21 0.20
CA GLY A 28 7.80 25.88 0.75
C GLY A 28 8.42 24.63 0.13
N ILE A 29 9.76 24.66 0.01
CA ILE A 29 10.55 23.50 -0.38
C ILE A 29 11.67 23.33 0.63
N ARG A 30 11.90 22.09 1.08
CA ARG A 30 13.04 21.74 1.92
C ARG A 30 13.72 20.49 1.40
N ILE A 31 14.98 20.62 1.04
CA ILE A 31 15.87 19.53 0.67
C ILE A 31 16.95 19.44 1.74
N PRO A 32 16.88 18.47 2.65
CA PRO A 32 17.91 18.27 3.67
C PRO A 32 19.18 17.69 3.03
N GLU A 33 20.32 17.79 3.72
CA GLU A 33 21.57 17.22 3.29
C GLU A 33 21.84 15.85 3.91
N GLY A 34 22.68 15.04 3.25
CA GLY A 34 23.25 13.81 3.78
C GLY A 34 22.23 12.76 4.18
N HIS A 35 22.39 12.19 5.38
CA HIS A 35 21.57 11.07 5.87
C HIS A 35 20.07 11.41 5.96
N LEU A 36 19.73 12.64 6.30
CA LEU A 36 18.35 13.07 6.43
C LEU A 36 17.61 13.07 5.08
N LEU A 37 18.30 13.38 3.99
CA LEU A 37 17.74 13.26 2.63
C LEU A 37 17.42 11.79 2.29
N THR A 38 18.28 10.86 2.68
CA THR A 38 18.06 9.42 2.45
C THR A 38 16.92 8.88 3.28
N THR A 39 16.80 9.28 4.55
CA THR A 39 15.81 8.71 5.49
C THR A 39 14.44 9.38 5.41
N LYS A 40 14.40 10.70 5.18
CA LYS A 40 13.17 11.51 5.17
C LYS A 40 12.78 12.02 3.78
N GLY A 41 13.73 12.11 2.83
CA GLY A 41 13.48 12.67 1.51
C GLY A 41 13.46 14.20 1.48
N ALA A 42 13.05 14.76 0.34
CA ALA A 42 12.82 16.18 0.11
C ALA A 42 11.33 16.49 0.08
N VAL A 43 10.93 17.65 0.55
CA VAL A 43 9.52 18.06 0.67
C VAL A 43 9.26 19.32 -0.16
N ALA A 44 8.22 19.29 -1.01
CA ALA A 44 7.57 20.46 -1.59
C ALA A 44 6.13 20.55 -1.08
N ILE A 45 5.69 21.73 -0.68
CA ILE A 45 4.39 21.94 -0.03
C ILE A 45 3.76 23.26 -0.48
N ILE A 46 2.47 23.23 -0.73
CA ILE A 46 1.62 24.39 -1.04
C ILE A 46 0.37 24.35 -0.16
N ALA A 47 -0.01 25.48 0.35
CA ALA A 47 -1.25 25.68 1.08
C ALA A 47 -1.90 26.99 0.64
N ASP A 48 -3.23 26.97 0.47
CA ASP A 48 -4.05 28.11 0.09
C ASP A 48 -5.01 28.41 1.23
N GLY A 49 -4.96 29.64 1.76
CA GLY A 49 -5.81 30.10 2.82
C GLY A 49 -7.21 30.38 2.31
N VAL A 50 -8.23 29.75 2.91
CA VAL A 50 -9.61 29.93 2.46
C VAL A 50 -10.05 31.39 2.62
N SER A 51 -10.33 32.07 1.52
CA SER A 51 -10.67 33.52 1.47
C SER A 51 -11.92 33.89 2.30
N ALA A 52 -12.80 32.93 2.59
CA ALA A 52 -13.93 33.11 3.49
C ALA A 52 -13.58 33.01 4.98
N ALA A 53 -12.36 32.58 5.29
CA ALA A 53 -11.84 32.44 6.66
C ALA A 53 -11.23 33.77 7.13
N GLU A 54 -11.35 34.06 8.42
CA GLU A 54 -10.80 35.28 9.03
C GLU A 54 -9.28 35.22 9.24
N ALA A 55 -8.70 34.02 9.22
CA ALA A 55 -7.28 33.76 9.44
C ALA A 55 -6.74 32.73 8.41
N GLY A 56 -7.13 32.83 7.13
CA GLY A 56 -6.70 31.96 6.05
C GLY A 56 -5.18 32.00 5.85
N LYS A 57 -4.62 33.22 5.82
CA LYS A 57 -3.18 33.46 5.70
C LYS A 57 -2.36 32.81 6.82
N GLU A 58 -2.76 33.06 8.07
CA GLU A 58 -2.09 32.48 9.23
C GLU A 58 -2.20 30.95 9.24
N ALA A 59 -3.30 30.40 8.71
CA ALA A 59 -3.49 28.98 8.61
C ALA A 59 -2.52 28.36 7.58
N SER A 60 -2.44 28.92 6.36
CA SER A 60 -1.56 28.45 5.30
C SER A 60 -0.07 28.59 5.70
N ASP A 61 0.33 29.75 6.25
CA ASP A 61 1.70 30.00 6.70
C ASP A 61 2.10 29.04 7.82
N THR A 62 1.20 28.78 8.81
CA THR A 62 1.44 27.85 9.88
C THR A 62 1.58 26.42 9.36
N CYS A 63 0.70 26.00 8.43
CA CYS A 63 0.76 24.67 7.84
C CYS A 63 2.10 24.43 7.15
N VAL A 64 2.55 25.33 6.30
CA VAL A 64 3.78 25.17 5.53
C VAL A 64 5.00 25.19 6.45
N THR A 65 5.12 26.22 7.30
CA THR A 65 6.32 26.40 8.13
C THR A 65 6.46 25.32 9.19
N SER A 66 5.36 24.99 9.89
CA SER A 66 5.40 23.97 10.94
C SER A 66 5.55 22.57 10.35
N PHE A 67 4.90 22.26 9.21
CA PHE A 67 5.11 20.97 8.56
C PHE A 67 6.58 20.75 8.19
N LEU A 68 7.22 21.73 7.55
CA LEU A 68 8.63 21.66 7.16
C LEU A 68 9.58 21.54 8.35
N ALA A 69 9.22 22.07 9.51
CA ALA A 69 10.01 21.93 10.75
C ALA A 69 9.79 20.56 11.41
N ASP A 70 8.52 20.20 11.63
CA ASP A 70 8.13 19.07 12.46
C ASP A 70 8.33 17.73 11.76
N TYR A 71 8.09 17.65 10.44
CA TYR A 71 8.27 16.42 9.66
C TYR A 71 9.70 15.86 9.80
N PHE A 72 10.69 16.71 9.63
CA PHE A 72 12.10 16.32 9.74
C PHE A 72 12.55 16.05 11.18
N SER A 73 11.76 16.43 12.18
CA SER A 73 11.99 16.16 13.60
C SER A 73 11.36 14.82 14.05
N THR A 74 10.53 14.19 13.21
CA THR A 74 9.98 12.86 13.54
C THR A 74 11.07 11.78 13.54
N PRO A 75 10.92 10.67 14.29
CA PRO A 75 11.89 9.59 14.31
C PRO A 75 12.22 9.08 12.90
N GLU A 76 13.49 8.85 12.61
CA GLU A 76 13.94 8.37 11.29
C GLU A 76 13.44 6.95 10.97
N SER A 77 13.13 6.16 11.99
CA SER A 77 12.52 4.84 11.85
C SER A 77 11.06 4.86 11.39
N TRP A 78 10.41 6.04 11.40
CA TRP A 78 9.04 6.15 10.90
C TRP A 78 9.01 6.27 9.39
N THR A 79 8.03 5.61 8.78
CA THR A 79 7.77 5.75 7.34
C THR A 79 7.35 7.19 7.00
N VAL A 80 7.49 7.56 5.72
CA VAL A 80 7.00 8.85 5.21
C VAL A 80 5.53 9.05 5.56
N LYS A 81 4.69 8.02 5.30
CA LYS A 81 3.26 8.06 5.58
C LYS A 81 2.97 8.33 7.06
N LYS A 82 3.59 7.56 7.97
CA LYS A 82 3.40 7.72 9.44
C LYS A 82 3.85 9.09 9.92
N SER A 83 5.05 9.53 9.52
CA SER A 83 5.58 10.85 9.88
C SER A 83 4.63 11.97 9.44
N THR A 84 4.20 11.94 8.18
CA THR A 84 3.29 12.94 7.60
C THR A 84 1.94 12.96 8.31
N GLN A 85 1.30 11.79 8.50
CA GLN A 85 0.00 11.70 9.17
C GLN A 85 0.05 12.24 10.59
N GLN A 86 1.09 11.94 11.37
CA GLN A 86 1.22 12.44 12.74
C GLN A 86 1.35 13.97 12.78
N VAL A 87 2.18 14.54 11.90
CA VAL A 87 2.37 15.99 11.82
C VAL A 87 1.09 16.68 11.34
N LEU A 88 0.47 16.20 10.27
CA LEU A 88 -0.77 16.79 9.74
C LEU A 88 -1.92 16.71 10.74
N ASN A 89 -2.07 15.60 11.46
CA ASN A 89 -3.09 15.48 12.51
C ASN A 89 -2.85 16.44 13.67
N ALA A 90 -1.59 16.65 14.06
CA ALA A 90 -1.26 17.62 15.11
C ALA A 90 -1.56 19.06 14.68
N LEU A 91 -1.15 19.43 13.46
CA LEU A 91 -1.43 20.73 12.87
C LEU A 91 -2.93 20.98 12.72
N ASN A 92 -3.67 20.01 12.20
CA ASN A 92 -5.12 20.12 12.04
C ASN A 92 -5.84 20.37 13.37
N ARG A 93 -5.47 19.61 14.43
CA ARG A 93 -6.04 19.83 15.77
C ARG A 93 -5.74 21.21 16.30
N TRP A 94 -4.53 21.71 16.05
CA TRP A 94 -4.17 23.06 16.47
C TRP A 94 -4.99 24.12 15.73
N LEU A 95 -5.07 24.04 14.39
CA LEU A 95 -5.87 24.96 13.55
C LEU A 95 -7.34 24.93 13.95
N TYR A 96 -7.93 23.76 14.07
CA TYR A 96 -9.31 23.60 14.55
C TYR A 96 -9.53 24.22 15.91
N GLY A 97 -8.60 23.99 16.86
CA GLY A 97 -8.65 24.58 18.19
C GLY A 97 -8.54 26.12 18.18
N GLN A 98 -7.74 26.71 17.27
CA GLN A 98 -7.71 28.16 17.09
C GLN A 98 -9.02 28.67 16.46
N GLY A 99 -9.55 27.95 15.48
CA GLY A 99 -10.82 28.27 14.83
C GLY A 99 -12.01 28.37 15.81
N GLN A 100 -12.03 27.56 16.88
CA GLN A 100 -13.06 27.62 17.91
C GLN A 100 -13.15 28.97 18.68
N ARG A 101 -12.18 29.85 18.50
CA ARG A 101 -12.20 31.21 19.10
C ARG A 101 -13.02 32.21 18.29
N PHE A 102 -13.40 31.86 17.07
CA PHE A 102 -14.21 32.71 16.18
C PHE A 102 -15.69 32.39 16.36
N LEU A 103 -16.56 33.35 16.00
CA LEU A 103 -18.01 33.17 16.08
C LEU A 103 -18.53 32.06 15.17
N GLN A 104 -17.83 31.80 14.07
CA GLN A 104 -18.06 30.67 13.16
C GLN A 104 -16.72 29.94 13.00
N ALA A 105 -16.56 28.82 13.69
CA ALA A 105 -15.32 28.06 13.68
C ALA A 105 -14.85 27.66 12.28
N GLU A 106 -15.80 27.39 11.38
CA GLU A 106 -15.60 27.09 9.96
C GLU A 106 -14.98 28.23 9.16
N LYS A 107 -14.98 29.45 9.71
CA LYS A 107 -14.36 30.66 9.13
C LYS A 107 -13.13 31.12 9.90
N GLY A 108 -12.56 30.28 10.75
CA GLY A 108 -11.38 30.60 11.55
C GLY A 108 -10.09 30.34 10.79
N TYR A 109 -9.34 29.37 11.27
CA TYR A 109 -8.06 28.94 10.71
C TYR A 109 -8.25 27.78 9.74
N VAL A 110 -8.54 28.08 8.47
CA VAL A 110 -8.83 27.06 7.45
C VAL A 110 -7.97 27.31 6.21
N CYS A 111 -7.32 26.25 5.72
CA CYS A 111 -6.56 26.28 4.47
C CYS A 111 -6.61 24.92 3.75
N THR A 112 -6.35 24.91 2.46
CA THR A 112 -6.06 23.70 1.68
C THR A 112 -4.61 23.29 1.91
N LEU A 113 -4.23 22.08 1.49
CA LEU A 113 -2.86 21.63 1.56
C LEU A 113 -2.60 20.56 0.50
N SER A 114 -1.55 20.74 -0.28
CA SER A 114 -0.92 19.66 -1.06
C SER A 114 0.56 19.62 -0.79
N LEU A 115 1.12 18.42 -0.63
CA LEU A 115 2.54 18.26 -0.48
C LEU A 115 3.04 17.00 -1.19
N VAL A 116 4.29 17.05 -1.62
CA VAL A 116 5.00 15.91 -2.23
C VAL A 116 6.30 15.69 -1.47
N ILE A 117 6.52 14.46 -1.05
CA ILE A 117 7.77 14.03 -0.41
C ILE A 117 8.48 13.08 -1.35
N PHE A 118 9.64 13.48 -1.84
CA PHE A 118 10.48 12.68 -2.71
C PHE A 118 11.50 11.91 -1.88
N LYS A 119 11.32 10.60 -1.78
CA LYS A 119 12.25 9.73 -1.07
C LYS A 119 12.70 8.60 -1.99
N SER A 120 14.00 8.45 -2.19
CA SER A 120 14.58 7.47 -3.11
C SER A 120 14.01 7.62 -4.53
N ARG A 121 13.26 6.67 -5.03
CA ARG A 121 12.61 6.70 -6.35
C ARG A 121 11.10 6.83 -6.28
N THR A 122 10.59 7.37 -5.18
CA THR A 122 9.16 7.49 -4.91
C THR A 122 8.77 8.91 -4.57
N ALA A 123 7.67 9.40 -5.15
CA ALA A 123 6.98 10.60 -4.75
C ALA A 123 5.72 10.25 -3.96
N HIS A 124 5.67 10.67 -2.70
CA HIS A 124 4.55 10.50 -1.80
C HIS A 124 3.72 11.78 -1.79
N VAL A 125 2.53 11.73 -2.36
CA VAL A 125 1.59 12.87 -2.48
C VAL A 125 0.56 12.78 -1.38
N PHE A 126 0.39 13.87 -0.62
CA PHE A 126 -0.68 14.04 0.38
C PHE A 126 -1.48 15.27 0.01
N HIS A 127 -2.81 15.19 0.15
CA HIS A 127 -3.68 16.22 -0.36
C HIS A 127 -4.96 16.37 0.47
N VAL A 128 -5.36 17.63 0.70
CA VAL A 128 -6.66 18.03 1.22
C VAL A 128 -7.03 19.42 0.69
N GLY A 129 -8.19 19.56 0.08
CA GLY A 129 -8.66 20.80 -0.52
C GLY A 129 -8.73 20.73 -2.04
N ASP A 130 -8.39 21.82 -2.72
CA ASP A 130 -8.42 21.96 -4.18
C ASP A 130 -7.10 22.45 -4.80
N THR A 131 -6.03 22.67 -4.02
CA THR A 131 -4.70 22.80 -4.59
C THR A 131 -4.33 21.54 -5.37
N ARG A 132 -3.58 21.65 -6.46
CA ARG A 132 -3.33 20.50 -7.33
C ARG A 132 -1.86 20.14 -7.43
N VAL A 133 -1.59 18.83 -7.57
CA VAL A 133 -0.28 18.27 -7.91
C VAL A 133 -0.40 17.55 -9.25
N TYR A 134 0.49 17.91 -10.17
CA TYR A 134 0.61 17.27 -11.47
C TYR A 134 1.97 16.62 -11.62
N ARG A 135 2.03 15.54 -12.43
CA ARG A 135 3.26 14.96 -12.95
C ARG A 135 3.24 15.06 -14.47
N TYR A 136 4.31 15.60 -15.03
CA TYR A 136 4.57 15.56 -16.46
C TYR A 136 5.68 14.56 -16.75
N ARG A 137 5.39 13.57 -17.59
CA ARG A 137 6.31 12.51 -18.00
C ARG A 137 6.15 12.22 -19.48
N ARG A 138 7.24 12.31 -20.25
CA ARG A 138 7.30 11.93 -21.68
C ARG A 138 6.19 12.56 -22.55
N GLY A 139 5.77 13.75 -22.24
CA GLY A 139 4.74 14.46 -22.97
C GLY A 139 3.32 14.31 -22.40
N ASP A 140 3.11 13.46 -21.41
CA ASP A 140 1.83 13.30 -20.74
C ASP A 140 1.77 14.09 -19.42
N LEU A 141 0.62 14.68 -19.13
CA LEU A 141 0.35 15.43 -17.91
C LEU A 141 -0.71 14.70 -17.08
N ASP A 142 -0.30 14.16 -15.92
CA ASP A 142 -1.19 13.47 -14.99
C ASP A 142 -1.50 14.37 -13.80
N GLN A 143 -2.78 14.58 -13.47
CA GLN A 143 -3.18 15.17 -12.20
C GLN A 143 -3.17 14.06 -11.14
N LEU A 144 -2.35 14.23 -10.10
CA LEU A 144 -2.18 13.24 -9.04
C LEU A 144 -3.17 13.40 -7.88
N THR A 145 -3.74 14.60 -7.71
CA THR A 145 -4.72 14.96 -6.68
C THR A 145 -6.13 15.04 -7.27
N ARG A 146 -7.12 14.92 -6.40
CA ARG A 146 -8.53 15.13 -6.76
C ARG A 146 -9.11 16.21 -5.85
N ASP A 147 -9.69 17.25 -6.45
CA ASP A 147 -10.24 18.38 -5.71
C ASP A 147 -11.34 17.95 -4.74
N HIS A 148 -11.23 18.37 -3.48
CA HIS A 148 -12.26 18.20 -2.45
C HIS A 148 -13.20 19.41 -2.43
N ALA A 149 -13.81 19.67 -3.58
CA ALA A 149 -14.74 20.78 -3.74
C ALA A 149 -16.04 20.30 -4.39
N THR A 150 -17.15 20.92 -3.99
CA THR A 150 -18.46 20.71 -4.61
C THR A 150 -18.92 22.01 -5.25
N LEU A 151 -19.20 21.96 -6.55
CA LEU A 151 -19.77 23.08 -7.29
C LEU A 151 -21.23 23.29 -6.87
N ILE A 152 -21.55 24.45 -6.31
CA ILE A 152 -22.92 24.86 -6.01
C ILE A 152 -23.53 25.57 -7.22
N ASN A 153 -22.75 26.41 -7.90
CA ASN A 153 -23.12 27.16 -9.12
C ASN A 153 -21.89 27.29 -10.01
N LYS A 154 -22.06 27.88 -11.23
CA LYS A 154 -20.94 28.05 -12.19
C LYS A 154 -19.75 28.85 -11.64
N ASP A 155 -19.98 29.69 -10.61
CA ASP A 155 -18.99 30.63 -10.07
C ASP A 155 -18.76 30.45 -8.56
N GLN A 156 -19.29 29.38 -7.93
CA GLN A 156 -19.10 29.11 -6.50
C GLN A 156 -18.84 27.64 -6.25
N SER A 157 -17.66 27.36 -5.76
CA SER A 157 -17.26 26.06 -5.19
C SER A 157 -17.25 26.14 -3.66
N TYR A 158 -17.55 25.03 -3.00
CA TYR A 158 -17.44 24.89 -1.55
C TYR A 158 -16.50 23.72 -1.25
N LEU A 159 -15.47 23.98 -0.44
CA LEU A 159 -14.55 22.94 0.00
C LEU A 159 -15.27 21.96 0.94
N THR A 160 -15.20 20.69 0.61
CA THR A 160 -15.74 19.59 1.43
C THR A 160 -14.74 19.09 2.45
N ARG A 161 -13.44 19.30 2.20
CA ARG A 161 -12.33 18.95 3.10
C ARG A 161 -11.28 20.06 3.06
N ALA A 162 -10.78 20.46 4.23
CA ALA A 162 -9.68 21.40 4.40
C ALA A 162 -9.01 21.19 5.75
N MET A 163 -7.78 21.68 5.91
CA MET A 163 -7.10 21.75 7.20
C MET A 163 -7.83 22.74 8.11
N GLY A 164 -8.06 22.35 9.37
CA GLY A 164 -8.73 23.18 10.37
C GLY A 164 -10.26 23.23 10.28
N LEU A 165 -10.87 22.64 9.25
CA LEU A 165 -12.33 22.64 9.05
C LEU A 165 -13.05 21.74 10.06
N ASP A 166 -12.50 20.56 10.32
CA ASP A 166 -13.01 19.55 11.26
C ASP A 166 -11.92 19.06 12.21
N VAL A 167 -12.33 18.50 13.35
CA VAL A 167 -11.40 17.85 14.30
C VAL A 167 -10.73 16.62 13.69
N TRP A 168 -11.43 15.92 12.83
CA TRP A 168 -10.93 14.76 12.08
C TRP A 168 -10.45 15.18 10.70
N LEU A 169 -9.21 14.86 10.40
CA LEU A 169 -8.57 15.16 9.12
C LEU A 169 -8.57 13.90 8.25
N ASP A 170 -9.21 13.99 7.08
CA ASP A 170 -9.17 12.96 6.05
C ASP A 170 -8.28 13.44 4.90
N VAL A 171 -7.08 12.89 4.79
CA VAL A 171 -6.04 13.27 3.82
C VAL A 171 -5.92 12.19 2.76
N ASP A 172 -6.07 12.55 1.50
CA ASP A 172 -5.78 11.66 0.39
C ASP A 172 -4.27 11.39 0.32
N TYR A 173 -3.90 10.13 0.14
CA TYR A 173 -2.52 9.68 -0.01
C TYR A 173 -2.34 8.87 -1.28
N LYS A 174 -1.31 9.23 -2.07
CA LYS A 174 -0.90 8.48 -3.24
C LYS A 174 0.62 8.40 -3.30
N ALA A 175 1.16 7.22 -3.55
CA ALA A 175 2.58 7.04 -3.84
C ALA A 175 2.74 6.71 -5.33
N VAL A 176 3.70 7.34 -5.99
CA VAL A 176 4.02 7.11 -7.41
C VAL A 176 5.52 6.93 -7.58
N ASP A 177 5.91 6.08 -8.53
CA ASP A 177 7.30 5.96 -8.96
C ASP A 177 7.78 7.25 -9.61
N VAL A 178 9.09 7.48 -9.56
CA VAL A 178 9.76 8.64 -10.13
C VAL A 178 10.83 8.19 -11.13
N GLU A 179 10.86 8.84 -12.30
CA GLU A 179 11.88 8.66 -13.32
C GLU A 179 12.70 9.94 -13.48
N VAL A 180 13.94 9.79 -13.96
CA VAL A 180 14.76 10.95 -14.36
C VAL A 180 14.06 11.67 -15.51
N GLY A 181 13.93 12.98 -15.40
CA GLY A 181 13.22 13.83 -16.35
C GLY A 181 11.75 14.07 -16.01
N ASP A 182 11.20 13.42 -14.97
CA ASP A 182 9.87 13.77 -14.46
C ASP A 182 9.86 15.20 -13.96
N ILE A 183 8.72 15.88 -14.19
CA ILE A 183 8.48 17.22 -13.69
C ILE A 183 7.20 17.17 -12.85
N PHE A 184 7.30 17.59 -11.60
CA PHE A 184 6.15 17.79 -10.73
C PHE A 184 5.82 19.26 -10.65
N LEU A 185 4.52 19.58 -10.75
CA LEU A 185 4.00 20.93 -10.62
C LEU A 185 2.95 20.96 -9.52
N LEU A 186 3.12 21.84 -8.54
CA LEU A 186 2.12 22.16 -7.52
C LEU A 186 1.56 23.56 -7.81
N THR A 187 0.24 23.73 -7.73
CA THR A 187 -0.43 25.02 -7.99
C THR A 187 -1.60 25.25 -7.04
N SER A 188 -1.85 26.54 -6.71
CA SER A 188 -3.13 26.99 -6.18
C SER A 188 -4.16 27.19 -7.31
N ASP A 189 -5.43 27.34 -6.95
CA ASP A 189 -6.56 27.50 -7.86
C ASP A 189 -6.43 28.75 -8.75
N GLY A 190 -5.87 29.85 -8.22
CA GLY A 190 -5.57 31.04 -8.98
C GLY A 190 -4.68 30.83 -10.21
N VAL A 191 -3.96 29.71 -10.27
CA VAL A 191 -3.16 29.33 -11.45
C VAL A 191 -3.92 28.33 -12.32
N HIS A 192 -4.33 27.20 -11.77
CA HIS A 192 -4.82 26.07 -12.59
C HIS A 192 -6.29 26.22 -13.05
N ASP A 193 -7.07 27.11 -12.46
CA ASP A 193 -8.43 27.42 -12.94
C ASP A 193 -8.41 28.40 -14.14
N PHE A 194 -7.29 29.11 -14.30
CA PHE A 194 -7.13 30.10 -15.38
C PHE A 194 -6.20 29.61 -16.50
N LEU A 195 -5.48 28.53 -16.32
CA LEU A 195 -4.67 27.90 -17.37
C LEU A 195 -5.30 26.57 -17.79
N SER A 196 -5.52 26.40 -19.08
CA SER A 196 -5.98 25.11 -19.58
C SER A 196 -4.93 24.02 -19.36
N ARG A 197 -5.39 22.77 -19.23
CA ARG A 197 -4.49 21.60 -19.12
C ARG A 197 -3.48 21.54 -20.27
N GLN A 198 -3.87 21.97 -21.48
CA GLN A 198 -3.00 21.98 -22.64
C GLN A 198 -1.89 23.04 -22.52
N GLU A 199 -2.19 24.22 -21.97
CA GLU A 199 -1.20 25.26 -21.71
C GLU A 199 -0.19 24.84 -20.67
N ILE A 200 -0.66 24.26 -19.53
CA ILE A 200 0.22 23.71 -18.51
C ILE A 200 1.13 22.64 -19.12
N ARG A 201 0.57 21.69 -19.88
CA ARG A 201 1.33 20.63 -20.55
C ARG A 201 2.38 21.19 -21.49
N ASN A 202 2.02 22.18 -22.32
CA ASN A 202 2.96 22.79 -23.29
C ASN A 202 4.11 23.52 -22.59
N ARG A 203 3.84 24.21 -21.46
CA ARG A 203 4.85 24.91 -20.69
C ARG A 203 5.82 23.93 -20.03
N LEU A 204 5.31 22.87 -19.38
CA LEU A 204 6.16 21.85 -18.77
C LEU A 204 7.00 21.07 -19.80
N GLY A 205 6.50 20.92 -21.03
CA GLY A 205 7.26 20.34 -22.13
C GLY A 205 8.36 21.21 -22.73
N ASN A 206 8.39 22.52 -22.39
CA ASN A 206 9.33 23.51 -22.91
C ASN A 206 9.93 24.35 -21.78
N LEU A 207 10.26 23.72 -20.64
CA LEU A 207 10.88 24.44 -19.53
C LEU A 207 12.21 25.07 -19.96
N SER A 208 12.46 26.25 -19.44
CA SER A 208 13.76 26.93 -19.56
C SER A 208 14.82 26.28 -18.62
N ASP A 209 16.00 26.82 -18.61
CA ASP A 209 17.03 26.44 -17.64
C ASP A 209 16.74 26.97 -16.22
N SER A 210 15.74 27.88 -16.09
CA SER A 210 15.33 28.50 -14.84
C SER A 210 13.85 28.19 -14.53
N PRO A 211 13.52 27.12 -13.80
CA PRO A 211 12.14 26.79 -13.42
C PRO A 211 11.45 27.88 -12.60
N GLU A 212 12.20 28.77 -11.94
CA GLU A 212 11.65 29.93 -11.25
C GLU A 212 11.04 30.92 -12.24
N GLU A 213 11.74 31.19 -13.37
CA GLU A 213 11.20 32.04 -14.46
C GLU A 213 9.97 31.40 -15.11
N ASP A 214 9.96 30.05 -15.22
CA ASP A 214 8.81 29.31 -15.75
C ASP A 214 7.59 29.41 -14.80
N CYS A 215 7.80 29.35 -13.48
CA CYS A 215 6.73 29.59 -12.49
C CYS A 215 6.19 31.02 -12.61
N CYS A 216 7.06 32.03 -12.72
CA CYS A 216 6.67 33.42 -12.92
C CYS A 216 5.88 33.61 -14.23
N ALA A 217 6.31 32.93 -15.31
CA ALA A 217 5.60 32.97 -16.59
C ALA A 217 4.22 32.29 -16.54
N MET A 218 4.06 31.23 -15.74
CA MET A 218 2.74 30.63 -15.50
C MET A 218 1.81 31.60 -14.77
N ILE A 219 2.29 32.23 -13.69
CA ILE A 219 1.55 33.23 -12.93
C ILE A 219 1.15 34.40 -13.82
N ALA A 220 2.10 34.93 -14.62
CA ALA A 220 1.81 36.04 -15.55
C ALA A 220 0.69 35.69 -16.56
N SER A 221 0.72 34.46 -17.09
CA SER A 221 -0.35 34.01 -18.01
C SER A 221 -1.70 33.83 -17.33
N ALA A 222 -1.75 33.36 -16.09
CA ALA A 222 -3.01 33.28 -15.35
C ALA A 222 -3.59 34.68 -15.07
N LEU A 223 -2.73 35.67 -14.80
CA LEU A 223 -3.14 37.07 -14.68
C LEU A 223 -3.65 37.65 -16.00
N GLU A 224 -3.01 37.32 -17.13
CA GLU A 224 -3.52 37.72 -18.46
C GLU A 224 -4.90 37.12 -18.76
N HIS A 225 -5.17 35.94 -18.24
CA HIS A 225 -6.49 35.29 -18.29
C HIS A 225 -7.44 35.76 -17.18
N GLN A 226 -7.11 36.89 -16.55
CA GLN A 226 -7.96 37.59 -15.55
C GLN A 226 -8.14 36.79 -14.26
N SER A 227 -7.12 36.06 -13.82
CA SER A 227 -7.15 35.49 -12.49
C SER A 227 -7.39 36.55 -11.43
N HIS A 228 -8.30 36.28 -10.52
CA HIS A 228 -8.73 37.18 -9.46
C HIS A 228 -8.34 36.67 -8.06
N ASP A 229 -7.54 35.61 -8.00
CA ASP A 229 -7.08 35.02 -6.75
C ASP A 229 -5.56 35.16 -6.51
N ASN A 230 -5.08 34.67 -5.38
CA ASN A 230 -3.68 34.49 -5.10
C ASN A 230 -3.12 33.40 -6.04
N LEU A 231 -1.89 33.52 -6.46
CA LEU A 231 -1.31 32.67 -7.48
C LEU A 231 0.01 32.07 -6.99
N SER A 232 0.07 30.76 -6.91
CA SER A 232 1.28 30.06 -6.51
C SER A 232 1.58 28.88 -7.41
N ALA A 233 2.85 28.71 -7.75
CA ALA A 233 3.36 27.59 -8.54
C ALA A 233 4.73 27.13 -8.02
N GLN A 234 4.91 25.81 -7.98
CA GLN A 234 6.21 25.18 -7.70
C GLN A 234 6.50 24.13 -8.76
N ILE A 235 7.67 24.19 -9.39
CA ILE A 235 8.16 23.22 -10.37
C ILE A 235 9.34 22.47 -9.77
N ILE A 236 9.28 21.15 -9.80
CA ILE A 236 10.34 20.25 -9.35
C ILE A 236 10.67 19.28 -10.48
N ARG A 237 11.85 19.42 -11.10
CA ARG A 237 12.35 18.49 -12.09
C ARG A 237 13.35 17.53 -11.46
N ILE A 238 13.20 16.25 -11.76
CA ILE A 238 14.06 15.17 -11.29
C ILE A 238 15.27 15.05 -12.23
N ASP A 239 16.45 15.38 -11.75
CA ASP A 239 17.68 15.33 -12.55
C ASP A 239 18.47 14.04 -12.37
N HIS A 240 18.43 13.46 -11.17
CA HIS A 240 19.11 12.20 -10.85
C HIS A 240 18.36 11.41 -9.79
N LEU A 241 18.42 10.09 -9.88
CA LEU A 241 17.81 9.15 -8.91
C LEU A 241 18.88 8.20 -8.36
N PRO A 242 18.80 7.83 -7.07
CA PRO A 242 19.64 6.78 -6.49
C PRO A 242 19.28 5.40 -7.04
N SER A 243 20.09 4.39 -6.70
CA SER A 243 19.74 2.99 -6.94
C SER A 243 18.42 2.63 -6.24
N GLU A 244 17.62 1.76 -6.87
CA GLU A 244 16.31 1.34 -6.36
C GLU A 244 16.44 0.65 -5.00
N GLN A 245 15.59 1.04 -4.05
CA GLN A 245 15.46 0.40 -2.74
C GLN A 245 14.25 -0.56 -2.74
N ALA A 246 14.19 -1.45 -1.76
CA ALA A 246 13.09 -2.43 -1.64
C ALA A 246 11.70 -1.77 -1.56
N ASP A 247 11.59 -0.63 -0.88
CA ASP A 247 10.34 0.12 -0.77
C ASP A 247 9.90 0.70 -2.13
N ASP A 248 10.85 1.16 -2.96
CA ASP A 248 10.56 1.68 -4.31
C ASP A 248 10.05 0.57 -5.23
N ALA A 249 10.69 -0.61 -5.19
CA ALA A 249 10.26 -1.78 -5.94
C ALA A 249 8.83 -2.19 -5.53
N PHE A 250 8.52 -2.15 -4.23
CA PHE A 250 7.18 -2.42 -3.73
C PHE A 250 6.15 -1.43 -4.30
N ILE A 251 6.42 -0.13 -4.25
CA ILE A 251 5.52 0.90 -4.76
C ILE A 251 5.33 0.77 -6.28
N ARG A 252 6.40 0.51 -7.04
CA ARG A 252 6.30 0.26 -8.47
C ARG A 252 5.35 -0.90 -8.79
N LEU A 253 5.43 -1.99 -8.02
CA LEU A 253 4.53 -3.13 -8.18
C LEU A 253 3.06 -2.78 -7.92
N THR A 254 2.76 -1.84 -7.00
CA THR A 254 1.38 -1.40 -6.74
C THR A 254 0.73 -0.67 -7.92
N GLN A 255 1.53 -0.19 -8.87
CA GLN A 255 1.06 0.57 -10.03
C GLN A 255 0.90 -0.30 -11.28
N LEU A 256 1.36 -1.55 -11.24
CA LEU A 256 1.19 -2.46 -12.38
C LEU A 256 -0.30 -2.74 -12.63
N PRO A 257 -0.72 -2.76 -13.91
CA PRO A 257 -2.07 -3.14 -14.25
C PRO A 257 -2.32 -4.61 -13.87
N PHE A 258 -3.58 -4.95 -13.61
CA PHE A 258 -3.95 -6.35 -13.43
C PHE A 258 -3.86 -7.09 -14.76
N PRO A 259 -3.46 -8.38 -14.76
CA PRO A 259 -3.40 -9.16 -15.97
C PRO A 259 -4.79 -9.30 -16.58
N PRO A 260 -4.90 -9.33 -17.93
CA PRO A 260 -6.13 -9.69 -18.61
C PRO A 260 -6.51 -11.14 -18.27
N ALA A 261 -7.70 -11.58 -18.69
CA ALA A 261 -8.08 -12.98 -18.58
C ALA A 261 -7.07 -13.85 -19.34
N LEU A 262 -6.35 -14.71 -18.60
CA LEU A 262 -5.34 -15.61 -19.16
C LEU A 262 -5.97 -16.92 -19.58
N SER A 263 -5.54 -17.44 -20.73
CA SER A 263 -5.97 -18.74 -21.26
C SER A 263 -4.75 -19.53 -21.71
N GLU A 264 -4.93 -20.84 -21.90
CA GLU A 264 -3.88 -21.73 -22.38
C GLU A 264 -3.22 -21.21 -23.67
N GLY A 265 -1.89 -21.25 -23.69
CA GLY A 265 -1.07 -20.79 -24.80
C GLY A 265 -0.71 -19.30 -24.79
N VAL A 266 -1.35 -18.47 -23.94
CA VAL A 266 -1.00 -17.05 -23.79
C VAL A 266 0.41 -16.91 -23.22
N LEU A 267 1.15 -15.93 -23.74
CA LEU A 267 2.51 -15.58 -23.26
C LEU A 267 2.45 -14.29 -22.47
N VAL A 268 2.97 -14.31 -21.23
CA VAL A 268 3.11 -13.14 -20.35
C VAL A 268 4.56 -13.04 -19.90
N ASP A 269 5.26 -11.99 -20.28
CA ASP A 269 6.65 -11.68 -19.90
C ASP A 269 7.63 -12.87 -20.02
N GLY A 270 7.40 -13.73 -21.03
CA GLY A 270 8.22 -14.94 -21.28
C GLY A 270 7.71 -16.21 -20.59
N TYR A 271 6.62 -16.15 -19.84
CA TYR A 271 5.92 -17.32 -19.30
C TYR A 271 4.75 -17.72 -20.19
N ARG A 272 4.68 -18.99 -20.59
CA ARG A 272 3.54 -19.55 -21.32
C ARG A 272 2.56 -20.17 -20.35
N ILE A 273 1.29 -19.80 -20.46
CA ILE A 273 0.21 -20.41 -19.68
C ILE A 273 -0.06 -21.81 -20.23
N GLU A 274 0.11 -22.85 -19.41
CA GLU A 274 -0.18 -24.24 -19.79
C GLU A 274 -1.61 -24.64 -19.43
N LYS A 275 -2.06 -24.27 -18.22
CA LYS A 275 -3.45 -24.46 -17.77
C LYS A 275 -3.75 -23.64 -16.52
N GLU A 276 -5.03 -23.39 -16.28
CA GLU A 276 -5.51 -22.91 -14.98
C GLU A 276 -5.51 -24.05 -13.96
N LEU A 277 -4.89 -23.84 -12.81
CA LEU A 277 -4.86 -24.80 -11.69
C LEU A 277 -6.02 -24.55 -10.72
N HIS A 278 -6.28 -23.29 -10.43
CA HIS A 278 -7.30 -22.88 -9.46
C HIS A 278 -7.74 -21.44 -9.70
N ALA A 279 -9.06 -21.19 -9.56
CA ALA A 279 -9.61 -19.84 -9.53
C ALA A 279 -10.46 -19.64 -8.28
N SER A 280 -10.20 -18.56 -7.57
CA SER A 280 -10.98 -18.12 -6.43
C SER A 280 -11.53 -16.70 -6.69
N SER A 281 -12.38 -16.21 -5.79
CA SER A 281 -12.83 -14.81 -5.86
C SER A 281 -11.69 -13.80 -5.70
N ARG A 282 -10.55 -14.22 -5.13
CA ARG A 282 -9.42 -13.33 -4.79
C ARG A 282 -8.22 -13.46 -5.72
N SER A 283 -7.92 -14.65 -6.23
CA SER A 283 -6.74 -14.89 -7.07
C SER A 283 -6.94 -16.06 -8.00
N GLN A 284 -6.10 -16.13 -9.03
CA GLN A 284 -6.05 -17.24 -9.97
C GLN A 284 -4.63 -17.81 -9.98
N LEU A 285 -4.54 -19.13 -10.09
CA LEU A 285 -3.30 -19.89 -10.18
C LEU A 285 -3.20 -20.58 -11.54
N TYR A 286 -2.10 -20.35 -12.23
CA TYR A 286 -1.82 -20.97 -13.52
C TYR A 286 -0.54 -21.79 -13.46
N LEU A 287 -0.57 -22.98 -14.08
CA LEU A 287 0.65 -23.69 -14.42
C LEU A 287 1.28 -22.99 -15.62
N VAL A 288 2.56 -22.67 -15.51
CA VAL A 288 3.29 -21.97 -16.57
C VAL A 288 4.63 -22.63 -16.85
N SER A 289 5.10 -22.50 -18.11
CA SER A 289 6.44 -22.86 -18.51
C SER A 289 7.25 -21.61 -18.86
N ASP A 290 8.52 -21.58 -18.46
CA ASP A 290 9.43 -20.49 -18.82
C ASP A 290 10.00 -20.73 -20.22
N THR A 291 9.63 -19.87 -21.17
CA THR A 291 10.11 -19.99 -22.57
C THR A 291 11.55 -19.54 -22.78
N GLN A 292 12.14 -18.84 -21.81
CA GLN A 292 13.52 -18.38 -21.86
C GLN A 292 14.49 -19.41 -21.25
N ASN A 293 13.98 -20.36 -20.45
CA ASN A 293 14.75 -21.41 -19.82
C ASN A 293 14.61 -22.73 -20.61
N LYS A 294 15.75 -23.36 -20.95
CA LYS A 294 15.77 -24.59 -21.76
C LYS A 294 15.27 -25.84 -21.02
N ASP A 295 15.19 -25.78 -19.68
CA ASP A 295 14.92 -26.96 -18.85
C ASP A 295 13.45 -27.34 -18.74
N GLN A 296 12.54 -26.65 -19.43
CA GLN A 296 11.08 -26.87 -19.44
C GLN A 296 10.48 -27.03 -18.04
N GLN A 297 11.08 -26.41 -17.04
CA GLN A 297 10.59 -26.45 -15.66
C GLN A 297 9.23 -25.73 -15.58
N HIS A 298 8.28 -26.37 -14.87
CA HIS A 298 6.98 -25.80 -14.62
C HIS A 298 7.00 -24.94 -13.34
N TYR A 299 6.23 -23.88 -13.36
CA TYR A 299 6.04 -22.95 -12.26
C TYR A 299 4.56 -22.68 -12.04
N VAL A 300 4.24 -22.05 -10.93
CA VAL A 300 2.92 -21.48 -10.66
C VAL A 300 2.97 -19.97 -10.80
N MET A 301 2.18 -19.43 -11.72
CA MET A 301 1.92 -18.00 -11.78
C MET A 301 0.65 -17.71 -10.97
N LYS A 302 0.77 -16.85 -9.95
CA LYS A 302 -0.40 -16.34 -9.21
C LYS A 302 -0.70 -14.92 -9.67
N THR A 303 -1.97 -14.66 -9.98
CA THR A 303 -2.47 -13.36 -10.42
C THR A 303 -3.56 -12.86 -9.48
N PRO A 304 -3.69 -11.54 -9.27
CA PRO A 304 -4.78 -10.99 -8.51
C PRO A 304 -6.10 -11.08 -9.29
N SER A 305 -7.22 -11.11 -8.57
CA SER A 305 -8.55 -11.06 -9.18
C SER A 305 -8.90 -9.64 -9.62
N VAL A 306 -9.38 -9.49 -10.84
CA VAL A 306 -9.83 -8.19 -11.40
C VAL A 306 -10.95 -7.52 -10.58
N ASN A 307 -11.67 -8.28 -9.77
CA ASN A 307 -12.72 -7.76 -8.90
C ASN A 307 -12.21 -6.79 -7.83
N PHE A 308 -10.91 -6.78 -7.55
CA PHE A 308 -10.26 -5.96 -6.52
C PHE A 308 -9.23 -4.97 -7.11
N ALA A 309 -9.33 -4.67 -8.41
CA ALA A 309 -8.37 -3.78 -9.08
C ALA A 309 -8.36 -2.34 -8.50
N GLU A 310 -9.45 -1.91 -7.89
CA GLU A 310 -9.59 -0.59 -7.25
C GLU A 310 -9.39 -0.63 -5.73
N ASP A 311 -9.01 -1.78 -5.14
CA ASP A 311 -8.76 -1.92 -3.70
C ASP A 311 -7.26 -1.88 -3.38
N PRO A 312 -6.72 -0.73 -2.92
CA PRO A 312 -5.30 -0.59 -2.60
C PRO A 312 -4.83 -1.57 -1.52
N ALA A 313 -5.68 -1.85 -0.52
CA ALA A 313 -5.32 -2.75 0.57
C ALA A 313 -5.19 -4.21 0.10
N TYR A 314 -5.98 -4.59 -0.90
CA TYR A 314 -5.86 -5.89 -1.53
C TYR A 314 -4.58 -5.99 -2.37
N ILE A 315 -4.25 -4.95 -3.15
CA ILE A 315 -3.04 -4.89 -3.97
C ILE A 315 -1.79 -4.98 -3.08
N GLU A 316 -1.73 -4.20 -2.02
CA GLU A 316 -0.62 -4.24 -1.05
C GLU A 316 -0.44 -5.63 -0.44
N ARG A 317 -1.52 -6.30 -0.07
CA ARG A 317 -1.47 -7.69 0.45
C ARG A 317 -0.95 -8.68 -0.58
N PHE A 318 -1.40 -8.59 -1.82
CA PHE A 318 -0.94 -9.47 -2.88
C PHE A 318 0.58 -9.34 -3.13
N ILE A 319 1.10 -8.12 -3.12
CA ILE A 319 2.53 -7.87 -3.26
C ILE A 319 3.30 -8.36 -2.02
N MET A 320 2.73 -8.14 -0.82
CA MET A 320 3.32 -8.60 0.43
C MET A 320 3.44 -10.13 0.47
N GLU A 321 2.47 -10.84 -0.06
CA GLU A 321 2.49 -12.29 -0.19
C GLU A 321 3.73 -12.78 -0.97
N SER A 322 4.01 -12.15 -2.12
CA SER A 322 5.19 -12.48 -2.92
C SER A 322 6.50 -12.16 -2.18
N TRP A 323 6.55 -11.03 -1.47
CA TRP A 323 7.71 -10.63 -0.69
C TRP A 323 7.98 -11.59 0.48
N ILE A 324 6.94 -12.06 1.17
CA ILE A 324 7.06 -13.08 2.24
C ILE A 324 7.68 -14.35 1.69
N GLY A 325 7.14 -14.86 0.57
CA GLY A 325 7.61 -16.10 -0.03
C GLY A 325 9.07 -16.06 -0.48
N ARG A 326 9.59 -14.90 -0.90
CA ARG A 326 11.01 -14.74 -1.30
C ARG A 326 11.99 -14.74 -0.14
N ARG A 327 11.58 -14.25 1.04
CA ARG A 327 12.49 -14.13 2.20
C ARG A 327 12.57 -15.40 3.06
N ILE A 328 11.74 -16.39 2.79
CA ILE A 328 11.71 -17.65 3.53
C ILE A 328 12.47 -18.71 2.74
N ASP A 329 13.59 -19.15 3.27
CA ASP A 329 14.37 -20.25 2.71
C ASP A 329 14.19 -21.50 3.58
N SER A 330 13.34 -22.42 3.12
CA SER A 330 13.02 -23.66 3.80
C SER A 330 12.46 -24.69 2.82
N PRO A 331 12.90 -25.96 2.88
CA PRO A 331 12.35 -27.00 2.03
C PRO A 331 10.88 -27.34 2.33
N HIS A 332 10.34 -26.83 3.44
CA HIS A 332 8.95 -27.04 3.87
C HIS A 332 8.07 -25.80 3.64
N VAL A 333 8.52 -24.84 2.84
CA VAL A 333 7.78 -23.63 2.48
C VAL A 333 7.97 -23.40 1.00
N VAL A 334 6.90 -23.19 0.25
CA VAL A 334 6.99 -22.97 -1.19
C VAL A 334 7.85 -21.74 -1.49
N ARG A 335 8.77 -21.90 -2.43
CA ARG A 335 9.66 -20.82 -2.84
C ARG A 335 8.99 -19.93 -3.86
N VAL A 336 8.95 -18.64 -3.58
CA VAL A 336 8.62 -17.62 -4.57
C VAL A 336 9.91 -17.19 -5.25
N LEU A 337 9.91 -17.19 -6.58
CA LEU A 337 11.09 -16.86 -7.36
C LEU A 337 11.33 -15.33 -7.36
N ASP A 338 12.60 -14.96 -7.25
CA ASP A 338 13.03 -13.61 -7.55
C ASP A 338 13.24 -13.53 -9.06
N ASP A 339 12.35 -12.80 -9.73
CA ASP A 339 12.34 -12.67 -11.18
C ASP A 339 12.65 -11.21 -11.53
N ASP A 340 13.85 -10.99 -12.06
CA ASP A 340 14.36 -9.66 -12.45
C ASP A 340 13.74 -9.13 -13.75
N ARG A 341 12.75 -9.82 -14.32
CA ARG A 341 12.08 -9.39 -15.55
C ARG A 341 11.22 -8.16 -15.32
N ASP A 342 11.22 -7.28 -16.30
CA ASP A 342 10.25 -6.19 -16.35
C ASP A 342 8.85 -6.78 -16.53
N LYS A 343 7.98 -6.53 -15.55
CA LYS A 343 6.61 -7.05 -15.53
C LYS A 343 5.66 -6.10 -16.22
N SER A 344 4.89 -6.64 -17.18
CA SER A 344 3.84 -5.91 -17.88
C SER A 344 2.54 -5.79 -17.07
N CYS A 345 2.34 -6.67 -16.09
CA CYS A 345 1.17 -6.70 -15.21
C CYS A 345 1.52 -7.31 -13.84
N LEU A 346 0.59 -7.22 -12.89
CA LEU A 346 0.80 -7.70 -11.53
C LEU A 346 0.63 -9.22 -11.42
N TYR A 347 1.70 -9.93 -11.18
CA TYR A 347 1.75 -11.37 -10.86
C TYR A 347 3.02 -11.69 -10.07
N TYR A 348 3.06 -12.89 -9.51
CA TYR A 348 4.32 -13.48 -9.05
C TYR A 348 4.43 -14.96 -9.45
N ILE A 349 5.67 -15.47 -9.44
CA ILE A 349 6.00 -16.83 -9.84
C ILE A 349 6.47 -17.59 -8.59
N ALA A 350 5.94 -18.80 -8.42
CA ALA A 350 6.35 -19.73 -7.36
C ALA A 350 6.72 -21.09 -7.96
N GLU A 351 7.47 -21.88 -7.21
CA GLU A 351 7.77 -23.26 -7.57
C GLU A 351 6.47 -24.07 -7.70
N PHE A 352 6.42 -24.93 -8.71
CA PHE A 352 5.33 -25.88 -8.86
C PHE A 352 5.62 -27.12 -8.01
N VAL A 353 4.79 -27.36 -7.02
CA VAL A 353 4.87 -28.57 -6.19
C VAL A 353 4.06 -29.67 -6.87
N GLN A 354 4.76 -30.67 -7.42
CA GLN A 354 4.11 -31.84 -7.99
C GLN A 354 3.70 -32.81 -6.89
N GLY A 355 2.40 -32.88 -6.61
CA GLY A 355 1.90 -33.69 -5.50
C GLY A 355 0.41 -33.48 -5.27
N GLU A 356 -0.05 -33.75 -4.09
CA GLU A 356 -1.44 -33.59 -3.65
C GLU A 356 -1.55 -32.71 -2.41
N THR A 357 -2.73 -32.15 -2.17
CA THR A 357 -2.99 -31.46 -0.91
C THR A 357 -3.10 -32.45 0.26
N LEU A 358 -2.79 -31.98 1.48
CA LEU A 358 -3.02 -32.78 2.68
C LEU A 358 -4.49 -33.22 2.79
N GLY A 359 -5.44 -32.42 2.33
CA GLY A 359 -6.85 -32.79 2.28
C GLY A 359 -7.13 -33.95 1.33
N GLU A 360 -6.44 -34.06 0.21
CA GLU A 360 -6.51 -35.20 -0.70
C GLU A 360 -5.84 -36.43 -0.10
N TRP A 361 -4.67 -36.23 0.51
CA TRP A 361 -3.98 -37.30 1.23
C TRP A 361 -4.85 -37.88 2.36
N MET A 362 -5.52 -37.04 3.18
CA MET A 362 -6.43 -37.50 4.24
C MET A 362 -7.62 -38.28 3.69
N ARG A 363 -8.19 -37.88 2.56
CA ARG A 363 -9.27 -38.65 1.88
C ARG A 363 -8.82 -40.02 1.41
N ARG A 364 -7.57 -40.13 0.93
CA ARG A 364 -6.98 -41.42 0.52
C ARG A 364 -6.56 -42.29 1.72
N HIS A 365 -6.27 -41.64 2.87
CA HIS A 365 -5.83 -42.30 4.10
C HIS A 365 -6.79 -42.01 5.25
N PRO A 366 -8.04 -42.52 5.22
CA PRO A 366 -9.09 -42.16 6.21
C PRO A 366 -8.78 -42.62 7.63
N LYS A 367 -7.81 -43.51 7.81
CA LYS A 367 -7.29 -44.03 9.09
C LYS A 367 -5.78 -44.18 8.99
N PRO A 368 -5.02 -43.11 8.94
CA PRO A 368 -3.59 -43.16 8.83
C PRO A 368 -2.99 -43.78 10.12
N ASN A 369 -1.86 -44.46 10.02
CA ASN A 369 -1.14 -44.88 11.21
C ASN A 369 -0.50 -43.66 11.89
N LEU A 370 -0.31 -43.75 13.19
CA LEU A 370 0.20 -42.64 14.00
C LEU A 370 1.60 -42.16 13.53
N HIS A 371 2.44 -43.08 13.07
CA HIS A 371 3.78 -42.73 12.59
C HIS A 371 3.73 -41.82 11.36
N SER A 372 2.91 -42.14 10.36
CA SER A 372 2.71 -41.27 9.18
C SER A 372 2.17 -39.91 9.55
N VAL A 373 1.28 -39.83 10.54
CA VAL A 373 0.76 -38.52 11.02
C VAL A 373 1.90 -37.72 11.68
N ILE A 374 2.72 -38.36 12.51
CA ILE A 374 3.86 -37.70 13.16
C ILE A 374 4.85 -37.16 12.11
N ASP A 375 5.19 -37.97 11.10
CA ASP A 375 6.12 -37.60 10.04
C ASP A 375 5.64 -36.36 9.27
N VAL A 376 4.35 -36.29 8.93
CA VAL A 376 3.76 -35.15 8.27
C VAL A 376 3.76 -33.91 9.19
N VAL A 377 3.34 -34.08 10.45
CA VAL A 377 3.24 -32.98 11.43
C VAL A 377 4.62 -32.38 11.73
N GLU A 378 5.65 -33.22 11.88
CA GLU A 378 7.02 -32.72 12.10
C GLU A 378 7.49 -31.81 10.97
N GLN A 379 7.19 -32.18 9.73
CA GLN A 379 7.53 -31.38 8.56
C GLN A 379 6.75 -30.05 8.53
N ILE A 380 5.42 -30.06 8.82
CA ILE A 380 4.62 -28.84 8.96
C ILE A 380 5.23 -27.91 10.02
N VAL A 381 5.61 -28.48 11.20
CA VAL A 381 6.24 -27.70 12.28
C VAL A 381 7.57 -27.08 11.83
N ARG A 382 8.38 -27.79 11.03
CA ARG A 382 9.62 -27.22 10.47
C ARG A 382 9.34 -26.04 9.56
N GLY A 383 8.33 -26.14 8.69
CA GLY A 383 7.87 -25.04 7.83
C GLY A 383 7.38 -23.82 8.64
N LEU A 384 6.49 -24.03 9.61
CA LEU A 384 5.98 -22.96 10.49
C LEU A 384 7.11 -22.31 11.30
N ARG A 385 8.08 -23.08 11.79
CA ARG A 385 9.27 -22.52 12.48
C ARG A 385 10.12 -21.65 11.56
N ALA A 386 10.23 -21.99 10.27
CA ALA A 386 10.96 -21.15 9.31
C ALA A 386 10.28 -19.77 9.15
N LEU A 387 8.95 -19.73 9.09
CA LEU A 387 8.16 -18.51 9.08
C LEU A 387 8.31 -17.74 10.41
N HIS A 388 8.10 -18.39 11.55
CA HIS A 388 8.12 -17.76 12.88
C HIS A 388 9.49 -17.14 13.23
N ARG A 389 10.61 -17.74 12.81
CA ARG A 389 11.95 -17.15 12.95
C ARG A 389 12.14 -15.84 12.22
N ARG A 390 11.27 -15.55 11.24
CA ARG A 390 11.22 -14.31 10.47
C ARG A 390 10.08 -13.41 10.92
N GLU A 391 9.54 -13.65 12.14
CA GLU A 391 8.42 -12.91 12.72
C GLU A 391 7.19 -12.87 11.79
N THR A 392 6.97 -13.96 11.07
CA THR A 392 5.87 -14.13 10.11
C THR A 392 4.92 -15.21 10.62
N TRP A 393 3.63 -14.91 10.74
CA TRP A 393 2.58 -15.85 11.13
C TRP A 393 1.76 -16.22 9.92
N HIS A 394 1.53 -17.53 9.69
CA HIS A 394 0.84 -18.03 8.50
C HIS A 394 -0.66 -17.68 8.49
N GLN A 395 -1.32 -17.82 9.62
CA GLN A 395 -2.73 -17.49 9.88
C GLN A 395 -3.80 -18.27 9.10
N ASP A 396 -3.43 -19.12 8.15
CA ASP A 396 -4.37 -19.94 7.37
C ASP A 396 -3.83 -21.38 7.19
N VAL A 397 -3.37 -21.98 8.30
CA VAL A 397 -2.90 -23.38 8.31
C VAL A 397 -4.12 -24.28 8.21
N LYS A 398 -4.30 -24.92 7.06
CA LYS A 398 -5.40 -25.85 6.76
C LYS A 398 -4.96 -26.90 5.75
N PRO A 399 -5.66 -28.05 5.63
CA PRO A 399 -5.28 -29.11 4.70
C PRO A 399 -5.15 -28.71 3.23
N ALA A 400 -5.89 -27.67 2.79
CA ALA A 400 -5.82 -27.16 1.42
C ALA A 400 -4.52 -26.37 1.14
N ASN A 401 -3.89 -25.79 2.17
CA ASN A 401 -2.68 -24.97 2.07
C ASN A 401 -1.39 -25.76 2.43
N ILE A 402 -1.48 -27.07 2.48
CA ILE A 402 -0.36 -27.97 2.75
C ILE A 402 -0.30 -28.98 1.61
N MET A 403 0.83 -29.02 0.90
CA MET A 403 1.09 -29.96 -0.18
C MET A 403 1.99 -31.11 0.30
N ILE A 404 1.80 -32.31 -0.24
CA ILE A 404 2.69 -33.45 -0.09
C ILE A 404 3.14 -33.83 -1.48
N ASP A 405 4.44 -33.75 -1.74
CA ASP A 405 5.01 -34.09 -3.04
C ASP A 405 5.20 -35.61 -3.23
N GLU A 406 5.72 -36.01 -4.40
CA GLU A 406 5.96 -37.40 -4.75
C GLU A 406 7.02 -38.06 -3.85
N ASP A 407 7.95 -37.28 -3.28
CA ASP A 407 9.00 -37.72 -2.35
C ASP A 407 8.53 -37.70 -0.87
N GLN A 408 7.22 -37.49 -0.62
CA GLN A 408 6.62 -37.40 0.72
C GLN A 408 7.13 -36.18 1.51
N GLN A 409 7.64 -35.14 0.82
CA GLN A 409 8.00 -33.90 1.44
C GLN A 409 6.75 -33.04 1.60
N VAL A 410 6.60 -32.46 2.80
CA VAL A 410 5.48 -31.57 3.11
C VAL A 410 5.90 -30.12 2.92
N ILE A 411 5.08 -29.37 2.18
CA ILE A 411 5.38 -27.99 1.76
C ILE A 411 4.15 -27.10 2.08
N LEU A 412 4.37 -26.07 2.87
CA LEU A 412 3.37 -25.02 3.13
C LEU A 412 3.27 -24.13 1.91
N VAL A 413 2.03 -23.87 1.45
CA VAL A 413 1.74 -23.02 0.31
C VAL A 413 0.74 -21.93 0.71
N ASP A 414 0.68 -20.85 -0.08
CA ASP A 414 -0.25 -19.72 0.08
C ASP A 414 0.02 -18.81 1.30
N PHE A 415 0.57 -17.63 1.01
CA PHE A 415 0.91 -16.60 2.01
C PHE A 415 -0.11 -15.46 2.08
N GLY A 416 -1.26 -15.60 1.40
CA GLY A 416 -2.28 -14.54 1.27
C GLY A 416 -2.90 -14.07 2.58
N SER A 417 -2.77 -14.86 3.64
CA SER A 417 -3.23 -14.53 4.98
C SER A 417 -2.10 -14.23 5.96
N CYS A 418 -0.84 -14.29 5.53
CA CYS A 418 0.30 -14.12 6.42
C CYS A 418 0.39 -12.71 7.01
N PHE A 419 0.85 -12.65 8.24
CA PHE A 419 1.12 -11.43 8.98
C PHE A 419 2.60 -11.36 9.35
N VAL A 420 3.23 -10.21 9.14
CA VAL A 420 4.63 -9.96 9.51
C VAL A 420 4.67 -8.92 10.62
N SER A 421 5.24 -9.31 11.78
CA SER A 421 5.48 -8.39 12.89
C SER A 421 6.42 -7.26 12.46
N GLY A 422 6.14 -6.02 12.87
CA GLY A 422 6.97 -4.86 12.52
C GLY A 422 6.63 -4.20 11.18
N ILE A 423 6.00 -4.90 10.22
CA ILE A 423 5.49 -4.30 8.99
C ILE A 423 4.02 -3.90 9.13
N ALA A 424 3.32 -4.44 10.12
CA ALA A 424 1.94 -4.05 10.45
C ALA A 424 1.74 -2.54 10.72
N GLU A 425 2.82 -1.81 10.98
CA GLU A 425 2.77 -0.35 11.10
C GLU A 425 2.68 0.36 9.74
N ILE A 426 3.10 -0.30 8.65
CA ILE A 426 2.98 0.22 7.28
C ILE A 426 1.54 0.05 6.79
N ASN A 427 0.88 -1.02 7.20
CA ASN A 427 -0.52 -1.29 6.88
C ASN A 427 -1.40 -0.69 7.97
N THR A 428 -1.78 0.59 7.81
CA THR A 428 -2.89 1.19 8.57
C THR A 428 -4.09 0.25 8.56
N SER A 429 -4.64 0.02 9.76
CA SER A 429 -5.87 -0.70 10.06
C SER A 429 -6.58 -1.24 8.82
N ILE A 430 -6.09 -2.36 8.31
CA ILE A 430 -6.91 -3.20 7.46
C ILE A 430 -8.12 -3.48 8.36
N GLU A 431 -9.24 -2.88 8.05
CA GLU A 431 -10.51 -3.27 8.64
C GLU A 431 -10.57 -4.78 8.47
N ARG A 432 -10.46 -5.50 9.58
CA ARG A 432 -10.49 -6.97 9.61
C ARG A 432 -11.93 -7.44 9.41
N ASP A 433 -12.65 -6.81 8.47
CA ASP A 433 -14.03 -7.13 8.16
C ASP A 433 -14.20 -8.48 7.44
N VAL A 434 -13.09 -9.11 7.08
CA VAL A 434 -13.11 -10.46 6.52
C VAL A 434 -12.14 -11.32 7.30
N ILE A 435 -12.66 -12.31 8.02
CA ILE A 435 -11.88 -13.39 8.61
C ILE A 435 -11.08 -14.03 7.48
N LEU A 436 -9.77 -13.72 7.41
CA LEU A 436 -8.86 -14.33 6.47
C LEU A 436 -8.67 -15.77 6.91
N GLY A 437 -9.15 -16.72 6.11
CA GLY A 437 -9.08 -18.14 6.41
C GLY A 437 -10.44 -18.82 6.61
N THR A 438 -10.40 -20.13 6.71
CA THR A 438 -11.60 -20.93 6.96
C THR A 438 -11.85 -20.94 8.47
N ALA A 439 -12.96 -20.41 8.93
CA ALA A 439 -13.33 -20.25 10.36
C ALA A 439 -13.10 -21.52 11.20
N GLN A 440 -13.23 -22.70 10.60
CA GLN A 440 -13.02 -24.01 11.25
C GLN A 440 -11.59 -24.19 11.79
N TYR A 441 -10.59 -23.65 11.15
CA TYR A 441 -9.16 -23.75 11.53
C TYR A 441 -8.63 -22.49 12.21
N SER A 442 -9.39 -21.39 12.21
CA SER A 442 -8.94 -20.12 12.73
C SER A 442 -8.96 -20.08 14.26
N ALA A 443 -7.90 -19.56 14.84
CA ALA A 443 -7.81 -19.39 16.30
C ALA A 443 -8.83 -18.35 16.81
N PRO A 444 -9.30 -18.48 18.08
CA PRO A 444 -10.28 -17.57 18.67
C PRO A 444 -9.87 -16.09 18.59
N GLU A 445 -8.59 -15.78 18.81
CA GLU A 445 -8.05 -14.43 18.73
C GLU A 445 -8.15 -13.85 17.32
N GLN A 446 -8.02 -14.68 16.26
CA GLN A 446 -8.20 -14.24 14.87
C GLN A 446 -9.65 -13.83 14.61
N ILE A 447 -10.60 -14.69 15.01
CA ILE A 447 -12.04 -14.43 14.81
C ILE A 447 -12.51 -13.22 15.63
N LEU A 448 -11.96 -13.05 16.84
CA LEU A 448 -12.33 -11.95 17.74
C LEU A 448 -11.54 -10.65 17.48
N GLY A 449 -10.74 -10.58 16.42
CA GLY A 449 -9.97 -9.38 16.08
C GLY A 449 -8.93 -8.96 17.12
N ARG A 450 -8.40 -9.92 17.90
CA ARG A 450 -7.38 -9.68 18.93
C ARG A 450 -5.97 -9.75 18.35
N PRO A 451 -4.95 -9.22 19.06
CA PRO A 451 -3.56 -9.38 18.65
C PRO A 451 -3.22 -10.86 18.45
N ILE A 452 -2.60 -11.17 17.31
CA ILE A 452 -2.26 -12.51 16.86
C ILE A 452 -0.75 -12.71 17.03
N ASN A 453 -0.36 -13.92 17.37
CA ASN A 453 1.03 -14.35 17.45
C ASN A 453 1.15 -15.83 16.96
N ALA A 454 2.31 -16.43 17.13
CA ALA A 454 2.58 -17.82 16.72
C ALA A 454 1.61 -18.86 17.31
N SER A 455 0.88 -18.56 18.39
CA SER A 455 -0.10 -19.50 18.97
C SER A 455 -1.30 -19.75 18.06
N ALA A 456 -1.64 -18.79 17.19
CA ALA A 456 -2.73 -18.96 16.22
C ALA A 456 -2.41 -20.09 15.22
N ASP A 457 -1.17 -20.14 14.70
CA ASP A 457 -0.75 -21.24 13.81
C ASP A 457 -0.69 -22.59 14.54
N GLN A 458 -0.29 -22.60 15.82
CA GLN A 458 -0.31 -23.80 16.66
C GLN A 458 -1.74 -24.32 16.88
N TYR A 459 -2.70 -23.42 17.11
CA TYR A 459 -4.11 -23.79 17.22
C TYR A 459 -4.62 -24.41 15.92
N SER A 460 -4.37 -23.76 14.78
CA SER A 460 -4.79 -24.27 13.48
C SER A 460 -4.15 -25.65 13.18
N LEU A 461 -2.87 -25.82 13.49
CA LEU A 461 -2.19 -27.11 13.36
C LEU A 461 -2.81 -28.19 14.26
N ALA A 462 -3.19 -27.86 15.50
CA ALA A 462 -3.85 -28.81 16.39
C ALA A 462 -5.19 -29.30 15.83
N ILE A 463 -5.97 -28.40 15.19
CA ILE A 463 -7.23 -28.77 14.50
C ILE A 463 -6.91 -29.72 13.32
N VAL A 464 -5.89 -29.42 12.51
CA VAL A 464 -5.46 -30.28 11.39
C VAL A 464 -5.05 -31.66 11.89
N ILE A 465 -4.23 -31.75 12.96
CA ILE A 465 -3.82 -33.02 13.57
C ILE A 465 -5.02 -33.83 14.05
N PHE A 466 -5.94 -33.18 14.74
CA PHE A 466 -7.16 -33.83 15.20
C PHE A 466 -7.96 -34.44 14.03
N GLU A 467 -8.12 -33.66 12.96
CA GLU A 467 -8.83 -34.10 11.76
C GLU A 467 -8.10 -35.24 11.03
N MET A 468 -6.77 -35.19 10.94
CA MET A 468 -5.95 -36.29 10.39
C MET A 468 -6.17 -37.60 11.15
N LEU A 469 -6.25 -37.53 12.48
CA LEU A 469 -6.35 -38.72 13.35
C LEU A 469 -7.78 -39.26 13.44
N THR A 470 -8.80 -38.43 13.28
CA THR A 470 -10.22 -38.76 13.53
C THR A 470 -11.09 -38.74 12.29
N GLY A 471 -10.65 -38.04 11.21
CA GLY A 471 -11.46 -37.77 10.02
C GLY A 471 -12.56 -36.72 10.25
N LYS A 472 -12.58 -36.04 11.41
CA LYS A 472 -13.58 -35.02 11.77
C LYS A 472 -12.95 -33.87 12.54
N PRO A 473 -13.56 -32.66 12.48
CA PRO A 473 -13.11 -31.54 13.30
C PRO A 473 -13.43 -31.78 14.79
N PRO A 474 -12.70 -31.14 15.73
CA PRO A 474 -12.88 -31.32 17.18
C PRO A 474 -14.19 -30.71 17.71
N PHE A 475 -14.78 -29.76 16.98
CA PHE A 475 -16.01 -29.06 17.36
C PHE A 475 -17.11 -29.34 16.34
N GLU A 476 -18.23 -29.89 16.79
CA GLU A 476 -19.38 -30.24 15.95
C GLU A 476 -20.31 -29.03 15.73
N GLY A 477 -19.79 -27.94 15.17
CA GLY A 477 -20.56 -26.70 14.88
C GLY A 477 -20.45 -25.63 15.98
N GLY A 478 -21.04 -24.47 15.72
CA GLY A 478 -21.06 -23.34 16.66
C GLY A 478 -19.84 -22.41 16.60
N LEU A 479 -18.75 -22.77 15.90
CA LEU A 479 -17.58 -21.91 15.72
C LEU A 479 -17.94 -20.59 15.05
N GLU A 480 -18.76 -20.62 14.01
CA GLU A 480 -19.21 -19.41 13.28
C GLU A 480 -20.08 -18.48 14.14
N GLN A 481 -20.69 -19.00 15.21
CA GLN A 481 -21.54 -18.24 16.13
C GLN A 481 -20.79 -17.77 17.38
N ALA A 482 -19.55 -18.24 17.58
CA ALA A 482 -18.74 -17.92 18.74
C ALA A 482 -18.10 -16.53 18.60
N ASN A 483 -18.83 -15.49 18.98
CA ASN A 483 -18.41 -14.08 18.89
C ASN A 483 -17.74 -13.54 20.17
N SER A 484 -17.42 -14.39 21.14
CA SER A 484 -16.76 -14.01 22.39
C SER A 484 -15.99 -15.19 22.99
N ILE A 485 -14.99 -14.91 23.86
CA ILE A 485 -14.25 -15.97 24.58
C ILE A 485 -15.21 -16.87 25.38
N ALA A 486 -16.22 -16.28 25.99
CA ALA A 486 -17.22 -17.05 26.76
C ALA A 486 -18.05 -17.97 25.83
N ALA A 487 -18.27 -17.61 24.58
CA ALA A 487 -18.91 -18.47 23.59
C ALA A 487 -17.97 -19.61 23.17
N TYR A 488 -16.69 -19.31 22.92
CA TYR A 488 -15.67 -20.34 22.64
C TYR A 488 -15.52 -21.36 23.76
N SER A 489 -15.48 -20.92 25.01
CA SER A 489 -15.38 -21.84 26.17
C SER A 489 -16.60 -22.74 26.39
N ARG A 490 -17.70 -22.46 25.70
CA ARG A 490 -18.92 -23.29 25.73
C ARG A 490 -19.04 -24.26 24.55
N LEU A 491 -18.09 -24.20 23.60
CA LEU A 491 -18.08 -25.14 22.48
C LEU A 491 -17.89 -26.57 22.99
N SER A 492 -18.70 -27.48 22.48
CA SER A 492 -18.61 -28.88 22.82
C SER A 492 -17.39 -29.49 22.12
N TYR A 493 -16.40 -29.88 22.89
CA TYR A 493 -15.25 -30.65 22.42
C TYR A 493 -15.53 -32.14 22.48
N VAL A 494 -15.37 -32.83 21.37
CA VAL A 494 -15.45 -34.30 21.31
C VAL A 494 -14.05 -34.89 21.35
N PRO A 495 -13.69 -35.67 22.40
CA PRO A 495 -12.36 -36.25 22.52
C PRO A 495 -12.01 -37.19 21.35
N SER A 496 -10.74 -37.18 20.93
CA SER A 496 -10.23 -37.99 19.79
C SER A 496 -10.53 -39.49 19.89
N TYR A 497 -10.47 -40.05 21.08
CA TYR A 497 -10.74 -41.49 21.32
C TYR A 497 -12.20 -41.91 21.04
N HIS A 498 -13.15 -40.98 20.99
CA HIS A 498 -14.53 -41.25 20.55
C HIS A 498 -14.62 -41.62 19.07
N TYR A 499 -13.78 -41.01 18.26
CA TYR A 499 -13.75 -41.24 16.81
C TYR A 499 -12.71 -42.28 16.43
N ASN A 500 -11.56 -42.32 17.13
CA ASN A 500 -10.46 -43.22 16.90
C ASN A 500 -9.92 -43.74 18.26
N PRO A 501 -10.36 -44.94 18.73
CA PRO A 501 -9.90 -45.48 20.02
C PRO A 501 -8.41 -45.81 20.12
N LEU A 502 -7.68 -45.75 18.99
CA LEU A 502 -6.23 -45.94 18.96
C LEU A 502 -5.44 -44.68 19.30
N VAL A 503 -6.12 -43.56 19.38
CA VAL A 503 -5.55 -42.24 19.74
C VAL A 503 -5.85 -41.98 21.21
N PRO A 504 -4.82 -41.72 22.05
CA PRO A 504 -5.01 -41.52 23.50
C PRO A 504 -5.80 -40.21 23.81
#